data_9912e2b8d0ec7f222c77fc81bb5472e9
#
_entry.id   9912e2b8d0ec7f222c77fc81bb5472e9
#
_cell.length_a   1.000
_cell.length_b   1.000
_cell.length_c   1.000
_cell.angle_alpha   90.00
_cell.angle_beta   90.00
_cell.angle_gamma   90.00
#
_symmetry.space_group_name_H-M   'P 1'
#
loop_
_entity.id
_entity.type
_entity.pdbx_description
1 polymer ?
#
loop_
_entity_poly.entity_id
_entity_poly.type
_entity_poly.pdbx_seq_one_letter_code
_entity_poly.pdbx_strand_id
1 'polypeptide(L)'
;MKSFLTLKIITCFIFFTCLNFHTQAQWSQKGADIDGGVAGDRSGEAISFSADGNTLAIGAMRNDAGGDNSGTVRVYTWNGSSWVQKGANIDGEAAGDGSGGSVSLSSDGNTIAIGANANSASGQYAGHVRVYSWNGSSWVQKGADMDGEATYDNSGLAISLSSDGNILAVGATGNDGNGIGAGHVRVYVWNGSSWVQKGTDIDGEAAG
;
A
#
# COMPACT_ATOMS: atom_id res chain seq x y z
N MET A 1 -27.56 -3.20 -92.68
CA MET A 1 -28.11 -2.98 -91.33
C MET A 1 -27.06 -3.38 -90.30
N LYS A 2 -26.40 -2.39 -89.68
CA LYS A 2 -25.39 -2.60 -88.61
C LYS A 2 -26.03 -2.30 -87.27
N SER A 3 -26.18 -3.32 -86.45
CA SER A 3 -26.68 -3.20 -85.08
C SER A 3 -25.58 -2.74 -84.16
N PHE A 4 -25.74 -1.58 -83.48
CA PHE A 4 -24.84 -1.10 -82.47
C PHE A 4 -25.28 -1.64 -81.10
N LEU A 5 -24.43 -2.49 -80.50
CA LEU A 5 -24.64 -2.99 -79.12
C LEU A 5 -24.04 -1.98 -78.12
N THR A 6 -24.91 -1.31 -77.41
CA THR A 6 -24.49 -0.32 -76.37
C THR A 6 -24.18 -1.07 -75.07
N LEU A 7 -22.89 -1.11 -74.67
CA LEU A 7 -22.43 -1.68 -73.44
C LEU A 7 -22.67 -0.63 -72.29
N LYS A 8 -23.62 -0.90 -71.37
CA LYS A 8 -23.80 -0.09 -70.16
C LYS A 8 -22.81 -0.57 -69.10
N ILE A 9 -21.83 0.30 -68.79
CA ILE A 9 -20.89 0.12 -67.68
C ILE A 9 -21.66 0.55 -66.41
N ILE A 10 -21.95 -0.45 -65.53
CA ILE A 10 -22.47 -0.20 -64.18
C ILE A 10 -21.27 -0.01 -63.26
N THR A 11 -21.01 1.25 -62.89
CA THR A 11 -19.99 1.60 -61.90
C THR A 11 -20.55 1.32 -60.50
N CYS A 12 -20.13 0.23 -59.91
CA CYS A 12 -20.47 -0.11 -58.54
C CYS A 12 -19.59 0.73 -57.58
N PHE A 13 -20.13 1.75 -56.96
CA PHE A 13 -19.50 2.52 -55.88
C PHE A 13 -19.56 1.69 -54.60
N ILE A 14 -18.46 1.03 -54.23
CA ILE A 14 -18.31 0.41 -52.90
C ILE A 14 -17.97 1.52 -51.92
N PHE A 15 -18.95 1.95 -51.13
CA PHE A 15 -18.73 2.81 -49.97
C PHE A 15 -18.05 1.99 -48.88
N PHE A 16 -16.74 2.13 -48.74
CA PHE A 16 -16.00 1.65 -47.57
C PHE A 16 -16.33 2.60 -46.40
N THR A 17 -17.32 2.27 -45.59
CA THR A 17 -17.51 2.92 -44.30
C THR A 17 -16.43 2.40 -43.35
N CYS A 18 -15.41 3.21 -43.11
CA CYS A 18 -14.42 2.94 -42.08
C CYS A 18 -15.12 3.07 -40.71
N LEU A 19 -15.59 1.95 -40.16
CA LEU A 19 -16.08 1.87 -38.80
C LEU A 19 -14.88 2.01 -37.86
N ASN A 20 -14.66 3.24 -37.36
CA ASN A 20 -13.71 3.48 -36.28
C ASN A 20 -14.27 2.87 -35.00
N PHE A 21 -13.92 1.63 -34.68
CA PHE A 21 -14.14 1.05 -33.37
C PHE A 21 -13.17 1.73 -32.40
N HIS A 22 -13.62 2.75 -31.73
CA HIS A 22 -12.95 3.28 -30.55
C HIS A 22 -13.23 2.26 -29.42
N THR A 23 -12.35 1.30 -29.24
CA THR A 23 -12.33 0.49 -28.01
C THR A 23 -11.87 1.40 -26.90
N GLN A 24 -12.77 2.02 -26.18
CA GLN A 24 -12.48 2.66 -24.92
C GLN A 24 -12.09 1.55 -23.96
N ALA A 25 -10.83 1.57 -23.48
CA ALA A 25 -10.44 0.69 -22.38
C ALA A 25 -11.29 1.07 -21.16
N GLN A 26 -12.25 0.23 -20.81
CA GLN A 26 -13.14 0.47 -19.68
C GLN A 26 -12.58 -0.30 -18.48
N TRP A 27 -12.31 0.43 -17.38
CA TRP A 27 -12.01 -0.19 -16.09
C TRP A 27 -13.24 -0.91 -15.58
N SER A 28 -13.10 -2.17 -15.18
CA SER A 28 -14.13 -2.92 -14.48
C SER A 28 -13.67 -3.28 -13.08
N GLN A 29 -14.58 -3.19 -12.11
CA GLN A 29 -14.28 -3.56 -10.74
C GLN A 29 -13.99 -5.06 -10.63
N LYS A 30 -12.94 -5.41 -9.87
CA LYS A 30 -12.54 -6.78 -9.58
C LYS A 30 -13.17 -7.23 -8.25
N GLY A 31 -14.29 -7.94 -8.32
CA GLY A 31 -15.05 -8.41 -7.16
C GLY A 31 -16.00 -7.37 -6.58
N ALA A 32 -16.55 -7.67 -5.42
CA ALA A 32 -17.39 -6.75 -4.64
C ALA A 32 -16.53 -5.75 -3.84
N ASP A 33 -17.16 -4.72 -3.29
CA ASP A 33 -16.54 -3.78 -2.36
C ASP A 33 -16.02 -4.52 -1.12
N ILE A 34 -14.92 -4.02 -0.56
CA ILE A 34 -14.38 -4.49 0.70
C ILE A 34 -14.66 -3.38 1.73
N ASP A 35 -15.76 -3.53 2.43
CA ASP A 35 -16.24 -2.54 3.38
C ASP A 35 -15.40 -2.48 4.67
N GLY A 36 -15.41 -1.30 5.31
CA GLY A 36 -14.91 -1.11 6.67
C GLY A 36 -15.70 -1.94 7.69
N GLY A 37 -15.07 -2.24 8.83
CA GLY A 37 -15.72 -3.01 9.91
C GLY A 37 -16.76 -2.20 10.68
N VAL A 38 -16.43 -0.96 11.04
CA VAL A 38 -17.24 -0.06 11.85
C VAL A 38 -17.18 1.35 11.28
N ALA A 39 -18.25 2.13 11.50
CA ALA A 39 -18.28 3.53 11.10
C ALA A 39 -17.21 4.34 11.86
N GLY A 40 -16.42 5.11 11.13
CA GLY A 40 -15.34 5.91 11.72
C GLY A 40 -13.94 5.30 11.60
N ASP A 41 -13.81 4.00 11.33
CA ASP A 41 -12.51 3.28 11.23
C ASP A 41 -11.56 3.84 10.18
N ARG A 42 -12.05 4.57 9.18
CA ARG A 42 -11.29 5.04 8.01
C ARG A 42 -10.61 3.90 7.24
N SER A 43 -11.32 2.78 7.05
CA SER A 43 -10.82 1.69 6.21
C SER A 43 -10.53 2.19 4.79
N GLY A 44 -9.34 1.87 4.27
CA GLY A 44 -8.87 2.34 2.95
C GLY A 44 -8.02 3.62 3.01
N GLU A 45 -7.68 4.13 4.20
CA GLU A 45 -6.77 5.27 4.35
C GLU A 45 -5.39 4.96 3.75
N ALA A 46 -4.91 3.75 3.94
CA ALA A 46 -3.73 3.23 3.26
C ALA A 46 -4.05 1.91 2.59
N ILE A 47 -3.53 1.71 1.38
CA ILE A 47 -3.67 0.48 0.60
C ILE A 47 -2.36 0.10 -0.06
N SER A 48 -2.10 -1.20 -0.22
CA SER A 48 -0.95 -1.71 -0.97
C SER A 48 -1.31 -3.03 -1.64
N PHE A 49 -0.87 -3.20 -2.90
CA PHE A 49 -1.03 -4.44 -3.66
C PHE A 49 0.28 -5.22 -3.78
N SER A 50 0.17 -6.56 -3.85
CA SER A 50 1.22 -7.41 -4.42
C SER A 50 1.42 -7.11 -5.91
N ALA A 51 2.57 -7.49 -6.47
CA ALA A 51 2.90 -7.19 -7.87
C ALA A 51 1.92 -7.79 -8.89
N ASP A 52 1.31 -8.92 -8.57
CA ASP A 52 0.31 -9.61 -9.40
C ASP A 52 -1.13 -9.07 -9.21
N GLY A 53 -1.33 -8.13 -8.26
CA GLY A 53 -2.64 -7.56 -7.93
C GLY A 53 -3.62 -8.58 -7.31
N ASN A 54 -3.11 -9.67 -6.72
CA ASN A 54 -3.95 -10.69 -6.09
C ASN A 54 -3.89 -10.70 -4.55
N THR A 55 -2.99 -9.92 -3.95
CA THR A 55 -2.99 -9.67 -2.50
C THR A 55 -3.12 -8.17 -2.26
N LEU A 56 -4.04 -7.78 -1.39
CA LEU A 56 -4.35 -6.38 -1.05
C LEU A 56 -4.30 -6.19 0.46
N ALA A 57 -3.51 -5.24 0.93
CA ALA A 57 -3.53 -4.77 2.30
C ALA A 57 -4.33 -3.47 2.41
N ILE A 58 -5.13 -3.35 3.46
CA ILE A 58 -6.01 -2.21 3.73
C ILE A 58 -5.82 -1.79 5.19
N GLY A 59 -5.36 -0.57 5.39
CA GLY A 59 -5.24 0.07 6.70
C GLY A 59 -6.54 0.77 7.10
N ALA A 60 -6.82 0.75 8.40
CA ALA A 60 -7.93 1.44 9.05
C ALA A 60 -7.41 2.06 10.36
N MET A 61 -6.74 3.20 10.26
CA MET A 61 -5.95 3.79 11.34
C MET A 61 -6.75 4.24 12.56
N ARG A 62 -8.08 4.32 12.46
CA ARG A 62 -8.97 4.68 13.56
C ARG A 62 -9.79 3.52 14.10
N ASN A 63 -9.45 2.27 13.72
CA ASN A 63 -10.12 1.11 14.26
C ASN A 63 -9.77 0.93 15.75
N ASP A 64 -10.77 0.50 16.54
CA ASP A 64 -10.69 0.42 17.99
C ASP A 64 -10.43 -0.99 18.53
N ALA A 65 -10.09 -1.98 17.67
CA ALA A 65 -9.95 -3.38 18.09
C ALA A 65 -8.84 -3.60 19.13
N GLY A 66 -7.75 -2.85 19.06
CA GLY A 66 -6.65 -2.85 20.05
C GLY A 66 -6.74 -1.74 21.10
N GLY A 67 -7.77 -0.90 21.05
CA GLY A 67 -7.97 0.29 21.86
C GLY A 67 -8.44 1.47 21.02
N ASP A 68 -8.95 2.53 21.63
CA ASP A 68 -9.46 3.73 20.93
C ASP A 68 -8.43 4.27 19.92
N ASN A 69 -8.77 4.26 18.62
CA ASN A 69 -7.88 4.62 17.50
C ASN A 69 -6.52 3.88 17.49
N SER A 70 -6.46 2.64 17.97
CA SER A 70 -5.23 1.82 17.88
C SER A 70 -4.86 1.52 16.43
N GLY A 71 -5.86 1.45 15.56
CA GLY A 71 -5.75 1.09 14.17
C GLY A 71 -5.67 -0.42 13.92
N THR A 72 -5.90 -0.82 12.69
CA THR A 72 -5.79 -2.23 12.23
C THR A 72 -5.42 -2.29 10.76
N VAL A 73 -4.85 -3.43 10.35
CA VAL A 73 -4.63 -3.77 8.94
C VAL A 73 -5.31 -5.10 8.64
N ARG A 74 -6.06 -5.14 7.54
CA ARG A 74 -6.64 -6.37 6.98
C ARG A 74 -5.97 -6.67 5.65
N VAL A 75 -5.59 -7.92 5.45
CA VAL A 75 -5.00 -8.38 4.19
C VAL A 75 -5.98 -9.33 3.52
N TYR A 76 -6.17 -9.20 2.21
CA TYR A 76 -7.07 -10.01 1.41
C TYR A 76 -6.33 -10.65 0.25
N THR A 77 -6.77 -11.84 -0.18
CA THR A 77 -6.32 -12.49 -1.42
C THR A 77 -7.49 -12.73 -2.36
N TRP A 78 -7.24 -12.59 -3.65
CA TRP A 78 -8.18 -12.92 -4.71
C TRP A 78 -8.18 -14.42 -4.98
N ASN A 79 -9.32 -15.10 -4.79
CA ASN A 79 -9.44 -16.55 -5.01
C ASN A 79 -9.91 -16.94 -6.42
N GLY A 80 -9.97 -15.97 -7.34
CA GLY A 80 -10.51 -16.14 -8.69
C GLY A 80 -11.93 -15.61 -8.88
N SER A 81 -12.68 -15.40 -7.77
CA SER A 81 -14.09 -14.92 -7.80
C SER A 81 -14.40 -13.83 -6.78
N SER A 82 -13.68 -13.80 -5.66
CA SER A 82 -13.90 -12.86 -4.57
C SER A 82 -12.62 -12.57 -3.80
N TRP A 83 -12.62 -11.46 -3.08
CA TRP A 83 -11.60 -11.12 -2.09
C TRP A 83 -11.88 -11.88 -0.79
N VAL A 84 -10.93 -12.68 -0.33
CA VAL A 84 -11.00 -13.47 0.90
C VAL A 84 -9.92 -12.98 1.85
N GLN A 85 -10.26 -12.75 3.11
CA GLN A 85 -9.30 -12.27 4.10
C GLN A 85 -8.19 -13.31 4.32
N LYS A 86 -6.93 -12.85 4.31
CA LYS A 86 -5.72 -13.65 4.52
C LYS A 86 -5.26 -13.51 5.97
N GLY A 87 -5.66 -14.46 6.79
CA GLY A 87 -5.34 -14.47 8.23
C GLY A 87 -6.23 -13.54 9.06
N ALA A 88 -5.86 -13.38 10.33
CA ALA A 88 -6.52 -12.44 11.25
C ALA A 88 -6.11 -10.99 10.95
N ASN A 89 -6.83 -10.05 11.54
CA ASN A 89 -6.42 -8.65 11.57
C ASN A 89 -5.04 -8.50 12.21
N ILE A 90 -4.30 -7.48 11.80
CA ILE A 90 -3.07 -7.04 12.45
C ILE A 90 -3.39 -5.73 13.15
N ASP A 91 -3.69 -5.81 14.44
CA ASP A 91 -4.16 -4.67 15.23
C ASP A 91 -3.01 -3.85 15.79
N GLY A 92 -3.26 -2.57 16.04
CA GLY A 92 -2.38 -1.68 16.79
C GLY A 92 -2.22 -2.17 18.23
N GLU A 93 -1.11 -1.80 18.88
CA GLU A 93 -0.74 -2.29 20.22
C GLU A 93 -1.41 -1.51 21.34
N ALA A 94 -1.61 -0.22 21.13
CA ALA A 94 -2.18 0.67 22.13
C ALA A 94 -3.12 1.70 21.51
N ALA A 95 -3.97 2.25 22.37
CA ALA A 95 -4.86 3.34 21.99
C ALA A 95 -4.07 4.56 21.47
N GLY A 96 -4.54 5.11 20.36
CA GLY A 96 -3.94 6.28 19.73
C GLY A 96 -2.78 6.00 18.78
N ASP A 97 -2.33 4.75 18.61
CA ASP A 97 -1.18 4.41 17.76
C ASP A 97 -1.41 4.72 16.27
N GLY A 98 -2.65 4.60 15.80
CA GLY A 98 -3.00 4.80 14.40
C GLY A 98 -2.34 3.79 13.47
N SER A 99 -2.16 2.54 13.91
CA SER A 99 -1.55 1.47 13.12
C SER A 99 -2.32 1.26 11.81
N GLY A 100 -1.60 1.13 10.70
CA GLY A 100 -2.22 1.07 9.37
C GLY A 100 -2.45 2.43 8.72
N GLY A 101 -1.92 3.52 9.29
CA GLY A 101 -1.86 4.83 8.63
C GLY A 101 -0.99 4.80 7.36
N SER A 102 -0.02 3.90 7.30
CA SER A 102 0.73 3.54 6.09
C SER A 102 0.93 2.02 6.01
N VAL A 103 0.90 1.46 4.81
CA VAL A 103 1.11 0.03 4.55
C VAL A 103 1.92 -0.20 3.27
N SER A 104 2.77 -1.22 3.25
CA SER A 104 3.53 -1.60 2.06
C SER A 104 3.71 -3.11 2.00
N LEU A 105 3.30 -3.76 0.89
CA LEU A 105 3.42 -5.19 0.64
C LEU A 105 4.65 -5.49 -0.22
N SER A 106 5.29 -6.65 0.03
CA SER A 106 6.22 -7.26 -0.90
C SER A 106 5.54 -7.70 -2.19
N SER A 107 6.31 -7.94 -3.25
CA SER A 107 5.78 -8.36 -4.56
C SER A 107 4.94 -9.64 -4.50
N ASP A 108 5.30 -10.57 -3.64
CA ASP A 108 4.59 -11.85 -3.46
C ASP A 108 3.40 -11.77 -2.49
N GLY A 109 3.19 -10.60 -1.83
CA GLY A 109 2.14 -10.38 -0.85
C GLY A 109 2.29 -11.21 0.44
N ASN A 110 3.52 -11.66 0.77
CA ASN A 110 3.80 -12.46 1.96
C ASN A 110 4.59 -11.72 3.04
N THR A 111 5.05 -10.50 2.76
CA THR A 111 5.63 -9.60 3.76
C THR A 111 4.90 -8.26 3.69
N ILE A 112 4.56 -7.71 4.85
CA ILE A 112 3.90 -6.41 4.97
C ILE A 112 4.60 -5.55 6.01
N ALA A 113 4.88 -4.30 5.68
CA ALA A 113 5.26 -3.26 6.63
C ALA A 113 4.04 -2.40 6.95
N ILE A 114 3.91 -2.02 8.22
CA ILE A 114 2.77 -1.25 8.76
C ILE A 114 3.33 -0.12 9.61
N GLY A 115 2.99 1.11 9.26
CA GLY A 115 3.34 2.28 10.04
C GLY A 115 2.24 2.67 11.02
N ALA A 116 2.67 3.13 12.20
CA ALA A 116 1.88 3.67 13.28
C ALA A 116 2.54 4.97 13.77
N ASN A 117 2.41 6.03 12.98
CA ASN A 117 3.11 7.30 13.18
C ASN A 117 2.72 8.03 14.46
N ALA A 118 1.59 7.70 15.07
CA ALA A 118 1.16 8.27 16.34
C ALA A 118 1.56 7.42 17.56
N ASN A 119 2.23 6.26 17.37
CA ASN A 119 2.70 5.46 18.49
C ASN A 119 3.61 6.28 19.41
N SER A 120 3.43 6.08 20.72
CA SER A 120 4.11 6.88 21.75
C SER A 120 4.95 6.03 22.72
N ALA A 121 5.33 4.81 22.33
CA ALA A 121 6.13 3.91 23.18
C ALA A 121 7.54 4.44 23.44
N SER A 122 8.21 5.03 22.43
CA SER A 122 9.55 5.62 22.56
C SER A 122 9.53 7.14 22.85
N GLY A 123 8.37 7.77 22.77
CA GLY A 123 8.15 9.21 22.99
C GLY A 123 6.84 9.64 22.36
N GLN A 124 6.25 10.73 22.83
CA GLN A 124 4.95 11.20 22.34
C GLN A 124 5.01 11.40 20.80
N TYR A 125 4.16 10.67 20.06
CA TYR A 125 4.15 10.68 18.59
C TYR A 125 5.54 10.41 17.94
N ALA A 126 6.41 9.65 18.62
CA ALA A 126 7.66 9.23 18.01
C ALA A 126 7.42 8.37 16.78
N GLY A 127 6.34 7.59 16.80
CA GLY A 127 5.95 6.68 15.76
C GLY A 127 6.80 5.40 15.72
N HIS A 128 6.29 4.37 15.04
CA HIS A 128 7.04 3.15 14.77
C HIS A 128 6.60 2.47 13.47
N VAL A 129 7.36 1.45 13.06
CA VAL A 129 7.00 0.54 11.97
C VAL A 129 7.17 -0.89 12.45
N ARG A 130 6.16 -1.73 12.19
CA ARG A 130 6.21 -3.18 12.37
C ARG A 130 6.16 -3.89 11.03
N VAL A 131 6.92 -4.96 10.89
CA VAL A 131 6.91 -5.81 9.69
C VAL A 131 6.40 -7.19 10.07
N TYR A 132 5.55 -7.76 9.20
CA TYR A 132 5.01 -9.11 9.39
C TYR A 132 5.27 -9.97 8.17
N SER A 133 5.49 -11.27 8.38
CA SER A 133 5.58 -12.28 7.34
C SER A 133 4.47 -13.32 7.48
N TRP A 134 3.94 -13.76 6.35
CA TRP A 134 2.96 -14.84 6.29
C TRP A 134 3.64 -16.21 6.39
N ASN A 135 3.31 -17.01 7.40
CA ASN A 135 3.89 -18.34 7.62
C ASN A 135 3.10 -19.49 6.98
N GLY A 136 2.09 -19.16 6.17
CA GLY A 136 1.16 -20.15 5.58
C GLY A 136 -0.20 -20.22 6.29
N SER A 137 -0.31 -19.71 7.54
CA SER A 137 -1.53 -19.75 8.34
C SER A 137 -1.83 -18.45 9.10
N SER A 138 -0.81 -17.68 9.45
CA SER A 138 -0.93 -16.45 10.23
C SER A 138 0.15 -15.44 9.84
N TRP A 139 -0.11 -14.17 10.16
CA TRP A 139 0.88 -13.11 10.13
C TRP A 139 1.72 -13.17 11.39
N VAL A 140 3.03 -13.31 11.23
CA VAL A 140 4.01 -13.37 12.33
C VAL A 140 4.95 -12.18 12.19
N GLN A 141 5.17 -11.47 13.29
CA GLN A 141 6.07 -10.32 13.27
C GLN A 141 7.50 -10.71 12.88
N LYS A 142 8.08 -9.96 11.96
CA LYS A 142 9.41 -10.16 11.40
C LYS A 142 10.38 -9.17 12.04
N GLY A 143 11.02 -9.57 13.11
CA GLY A 143 11.93 -8.74 13.90
C GLY A 143 11.21 -7.89 14.96
N ALA A 144 11.98 -7.02 15.64
CA ALA A 144 11.45 -6.05 16.59
C ALA A 144 10.86 -4.83 15.87
N ASP A 145 10.17 -4.00 16.62
CA ASP A 145 9.68 -2.70 16.17
C ASP A 145 10.83 -1.79 15.77
N MET A 146 10.57 -0.95 14.80
CA MET A 146 11.49 0.11 14.38
C MET A 146 10.92 1.44 14.85
N ASP A 147 11.33 1.84 16.06
CA ASP A 147 10.82 3.03 16.71
C ASP A 147 11.41 4.33 16.14
N GLY A 148 10.62 5.40 16.25
CA GLY A 148 11.12 6.76 16.09
C GLY A 148 12.12 7.13 17.19
N GLU A 149 13.04 8.04 16.89
CA GLU A 149 14.16 8.37 17.79
C GLU A 149 13.75 9.37 18.86
N ALA A 150 12.84 10.27 18.51
CA ALA A 150 12.45 11.35 19.38
C ALA A 150 10.92 11.64 19.33
N THR A 151 10.48 12.38 20.32
CA THR A 151 9.12 12.89 20.43
C THR A 151 8.76 13.72 19.21
N TYR A 152 7.59 13.47 18.63
CA TYR A 152 7.03 14.10 17.42
C TYR A 152 7.74 13.80 16.10
N ASP A 153 8.63 12.82 16.04
CA ASP A 153 9.26 12.39 14.78
C ASP A 153 8.26 11.87 13.75
N ASN A 154 7.13 11.30 14.21
CA ASN A 154 6.11 10.68 13.37
C ASN A 154 6.69 9.60 12.45
N SER A 155 7.65 8.81 12.95
CA SER A 155 8.26 7.71 12.23
C SER A 155 7.20 6.72 11.73
N GLY A 156 7.32 6.28 10.48
CA GLY A 156 6.33 5.40 9.87
C GLY A 156 5.14 6.12 9.21
N LEU A 157 5.14 7.46 9.13
CA LEU A 157 4.11 8.19 8.37
C LEU A 157 4.14 7.80 6.88
N ALA A 158 5.31 7.59 6.32
CA ALA A 158 5.52 7.07 4.98
C ALA A 158 6.48 5.88 5.04
N ILE A 159 6.14 4.78 4.35
CA ILE A 159 6.95 3.58 4.28
C ILE A 159 6.99 3.00 2.87
N SER A 160 8.09 2.34 2.54
CA SER A 160 8.23 1.60 1.28
C SER A 160 9.04 0.34 1.51
N LEU A 161 8.44 -0.81 1.20
CA LEU A 161 9.06 -2.12 1.31
C LEU A 161 9.55 -2.58 -0.07
N SER A 162 10.75 -3.15 -0.15
CA SER A 162 11.27 -3.74 -1.39
C SER A 162 10.46 -4.94 -1.85
N SER A 163 10.59 -5.27 -3.13
CA SER A 163 9.88 -6.39 -3.77
C SER A 163 10.06 -7.72 -3.05
N ASP A 164 11.25 -7.98 -2.52
CA ASP A 164 11.59 -9.20 -1.77
C ASP A 164 11.24 -9.14 -0.28
N GLY A 165 10.72 -8.00 0.21
CA GLY A 165 10.35 -7.81 1.61
C GLY A 165 11.54 -7.76 2.58
N ASN A 166 12.76 -7.40 2.11
CA ASN A 166 13.97 -7.41 2.92
C ASN A 166 14.65 -6.04 3.06
N ILE A 167 14.17 -5.01 2.36
CA ILE A 167 14.63 -3.63 2.52
C ILE A 167 13.40 -2.76 2.79
N LEU A 168 13.49 -1.90 3.80
CA LEU A 168 12.42 -1.01 4.20
C LEU A 168 12.95 0.41 4.33
N ALA A 169 12.30 1.36 3.68
CA ALA A 169 12.49 2.79 3.91
C ALA A 169 11.37 3.30 4.82
N VAL A 170 11.74 4.10 5.82
CA VAL A 170 10.86 4.68 6.84
C VAL A 170 11.08 6.18 6.90
N GLY A 171 10.03 6.96 6.64
CA GLY A 171 10.04 8.41 6.76
C GLY A 171 9.54 8.87 8.13
N ALA A 172 10.22 9.85 8.68
CA ALA A 172 9.91 10.53 9.93
C ALA A 172 9.89 12.05 9.68
N THR A 173 8.71 12.58 9.37
CA THR A 173 8.56 13.96 8.85
C THR A 173 8.78 15.03 9.91
N GLY A 174 8.66 14.69 11.18
CA GLY A 174 8.87 15.60 12.30
C GLY A 174 10.28 15.56 12.88
N ASN A 175 11.19 14.73 12.34
CA ASN A 175 12.55 14.64 12.89
C ASN A 175 13.31 15.95 12.75
N ASP A 176 14.02 16.33 13.82
CA ASP A 176 14.75 17.60 13.97
C ASP A 176 16.26 17.49 13.73
N GLY A 177 16.76 16.32 13.25
CA GLY A 177 18.20 16.02 13.15
C GLY A 177 19.01 17.04 12.36
N ASN A 178 18.46 17.64 11.32
CA ASN A 178 19.09 18.69 10.50
C ASN A 178 18.37 20.05 10.59
N GLY A 179 17.53 20.22 11.61
CA GLY A 179 16.74 21.43 11.84
C GLY A 179 15.28 21.10 12.16
N ILE A 180 14.59 22.05 12.80
CA ILE A 180 13.20 21.83 13.26
C ILE A 180 12.31 21.43 12.09
N GLY A 181 11.71 20.22 12.18
CA GLY A 181 10.81 19.68 11.18
C GLY A 181 11.47 19.42 9.83
N ALA A 182 12.81 19.29 9.76
CA ALA A 182 13.49 18.98 8.50
C ALA A 182 13.09 17.58 7.97
N GLY A 183 12.77 16.67 8.86
CA GLY A 183 12.45 15.30 8.57
C GLY A 183 13.65 14.47 8.10
N HIS A 184 13.50 13.16 8.15
CA HIS A 184 14.49 12.24 7.60
C HIS A 184 13.85 10.98 7.00
N VAL A 185 14.66 10.20 6.30
CA VAL A 185 14.35 8.83 5.89
C VAL A 185 15.45 7.90 6.38
N ARG A 186 15.08 6.81 7.05
CA ARG A 186 15.97 5.71 7.40
C ARG A 186 15.70 4.49 6.54
N VAL A 187 16.75 3.83 6.11
CA VAL A 187 16.65 2.59 5.33
C VAL A 187 17.13 1.44 6.17
N TYR A 188 16.36 0.38 6.25
CA TYR A 188 16.69 -0.84 6.99
C TYR A 188 16.81 -2.03 6.05
N VAL A 189 17.68 -2.98 6.40
CA VAL A 189 17.83 -4.25 5.73
C VAL A 189 17.63 -5.40 6.71
N TRP A 190 16.90 -6.42 6.30
CA TRP A 190 16.76 -7.67 7.05
C TRP A 190 18.00 -8.54 6.90
N ASN A 191 18.70 -8.83 8.01
CA ASN A 191 19.92 -9.64 7.99
C ASN A 191 19.70 -11.15 8.22
N GLY A 192 18.41 -11.57 8.26
CA GLY A 192 18.02 -12.94 8.57
C GLY A 192 17.49 -13.12 10.01
N SER A 193 17.74 -12.16 10.91
CA SER A 193 17.30 -12.19 12.31
C SER A 193 16.77 -10.87 12.84
N SER A 194 17.22 -9.75 12.31
CA SER A 194 16.83 -8.40 12.74
C SER A 194 16.87 -7.41 11.59
N TRP A 195 16.14 -6.30 11.76
CA TRP A 195 16.25 -5.12 10.91
C TRP A 195 17.46 -4.30 11.36
N VAL A 196 18.36 -4.02 10.42
CA VAL A 196 19.58 -3.25 10.67
C VAL A 196 19.59 -2.05 9.74
N GLN A 197 19.84 -0.87 10.29
CA GLN A 197 19.92 0.35 9.47
C GLN A 197 21.05 0.25 8.44
N LYS A 198 20.74 0.64 7.21
CA LYS A 198 21.65 0.64 6.07
C LYS A 198 22.11 2.06 5.75
N GLY A 199 23.31 2.38 6.14
CA GLY A 199 23.86 3.74 5.96
C GLY A 199 23.46 4.68 7.09
N THR A 200 23.73 5.96 6.89
CA THR A 200 23.27 7.05 7.76
C THR A 200 21.87 7.50 7.38
N ASP A 201 21.27 8.33 8.19
CA ASP A 201 19.99 8.97 7.89
C ASP A 201 20.09 9.82 6.61
N ILE A 202 19.01 9.88 5.89
CA ILE A 202 18.85 10.77 4.73
C ILE A 202 17.99 11.93 5.21
N ASP A 203 18.68 12.98 5.66
CA ASP A 203 18.05 14.13 6.27
C ASP A 203 17.49 15.11 5.25
N GLY A 204 16.44 15.85 5.64
CA GLY A 204 16.01 17.03 4.91
C GLY A 204 17.10 18.13 4.90
N GLU A 205 17.10 18.99 3.87
CA GLU A 205 18.20 19.95 3.65
C GLU A 205 18.17 21.14 4.61
N ALA A 206 17.00 21.51 5.12
CA ALA A 206 16.83 22.68 5.99
C ALA A 206 15.63 22.53 6.93
N ALA A 207 15.62 23.35 7.97
CA ALA A 207 14.44 23.52 8.83
C ALA A 207 13.24 24.01 8.01
N GLY A 208 12.08 23.42 8.25
CA GLY A 208 10.82 23.80 7.62
C GLY A 208 10.24 25.11 8.11
#